data_fe18be627c0687c5942feb452cc34816
#
_entry.id   fe18be627c0687c5942feb452cc34816
#
_cell.length_a   1.000
_cell.length_b   1.000
_cell.length_c   1.000
_cell.angle_alpha   90.00
_cell.angle_beta   90.00
_cell.angle_gamma   90.00
#
_symmetry.space_group_name_H-M   'P 1'
#
loop_
_entity.id
_entity.type
_entity.pdbx_description
1 polymer ?
#
loop_
_entity_poly.entity_id
_entity_poly.type
_entity_poly.pdbx_seq_one_letter_code
_entity_poly.pdbx_strand_id
1 'polypeptide(L)'
;MDDICPPNTILATNSSSLRVSRIESATNRPDKVLNTHFIQAIWKHPFVELMRGTTTSDETLETVREFVRSIGLIPILVRREVTGFILARVWRAVKKEALHLVDSGVATPEDVDRTWMIAMEAPLGPFVLMDRIGLDVIRDIEMVYYEESGDESDAPPKVLLDKIEKGQLGVKTGKGFYTYPNPAYESPKFLREASP
;
A
#
# COMPACT_ATOMS: atom_id res chain seq x y z
N MET A 1 -5.35 -22.16 -16.67
CA MET A 1 -3.91 -21.86 -16.94
C MET A 1 -3.13 -23.13 -17.22
N ASP A 2 -3.33 -24.20 -16.45
CA ASP A 2 -2.59 -25.46 -16.64
C ASP A 2 -2.73 -26.08 -18.04
N ASP A 3 -3.93 -25.99 -18.62
CA ASP A 3 -4.25 -26.58 -19.94
C ASP A 3 -3.80 -25.68 -21.12
N ILE A 4 -3.49 -24.42 -20.85
CA ILE A 4 -3.19 -23.40 -21.88
C ILE A 4 -1.70 -23.08 -21.93
N CYS A 5 -1.04 -23.03 -20.77
CA CYS A 5 0.37 -22.67 -20.68
C CYS A 5 1.27 -23.91 -20.71
N PRO A 6 2.46 -23.83 -21.33
CA PRO A 6 3.46 -24.90 -21.25
C PRO A 6 3.73 -25.33 -19.79
N PRO A 7 4.10 -26.60 -19.56
CA PRO A 7 4.30 -27.13 -18.19
C PRO A 7 5.33 -26.38 -17.36
N ASN A 8 6.30 -25.73 -18.01
CA ASN A 8 7.37 -24.99 -17.34
C ASN A 8 7.02 -23.52 -17.06
N THR A 9 5.84 -23.05 -17.44
CA THR A 9 5.42 -21.66 -17.21
C THR A 9 5.25 -21.38 -15.74
N ILE A 10 5.94 -20.36 -15.26
CA ILE A 10 5.75 -19.79 -13.92
C ILE A 10 4.49 -18.91 -13.93
N LEU A 11 3.63 -19.09 -12.94
CA LEU A 11 2.41 -18.32 -12.77
C LEU A 11 2.62 -17.26 -11.69
N ALA A 12 2.69 -16.00 -12.10
CA ALA A 12 2.93 -14.88 -11.21
C ALA A 12 1.67 -14.02 -11.04
N THR A 13 1.29 -13.73 -9.82
CA THR A 13 0.22 -12.78 -9.51
C THR A 13 0.80 -11.42 -9.14
N ASN A 14 0.11 -10.32 -9.51
CA ASN A 14 0.44 -8.96 -9.10
C ASN A 14 -0.47 -8.47 -7.96
N SER A 15 -1.16 -9.36 -7.27
CA SER A 15 -2.06 -8.95 -6.19
C SER A 15 -1.32 -8.26 -5.07
N SER A 16 -1.85 -7.12 -4.59
CA SER A 16 -1.28 -6.34 -3.48
C SER A 16 -1.69 -6.85 -2.10
N SER A 17 -2.73 -7.70 -2.01
CA SER A 17 -3.30 -8.15 -0.73
C SER A 17 -3.52 -9.64 -0.64
N LEU A 18 -3.64 -10.35 -1.78
CA LEU A 18 -3.93 -11.78 -1.77
C LEU A 18 -2.64 -12.59 -1.57
N ARG A 19 -2.65 -13.44 -0.56
CA ARG A 19 -1.54 -14.39 -0.31
C ARG A 19 -1.49 -15.46 -1.38
N VAL A 20 -0.30 -15.88 -1.76
CA VAL A 20 -0.06 -16.94 -2.75
C VAL A 20 -0.66 -18.28 -2.26
N SER A 21 -0.53 -18.59 -0.97
CA SER A 21 -1.09 -19.80 -0.35
C SER A 21 -2.61 -19.97 -0.55
N ARG A 22 -3.33 -18.89 -0.83
CA ARG A 22 -4.78 -18.94 -1.12
C ARG A 22 -5.11 -19.32 -2.56
N ILE A 23 -4.13 -19.23 -3.47
CA ILE A 23 -4.34 -19.45 -4.91
C ILE A 23 -3.47 -20.56 -5.48
N GLU A 24 -2.37 -20.96 -4.84
CA GLU A 24 -1.43 -21.95 -5.35
C GLU A 24 -2.06 -23.33 -5.56
N SER A 25 -3.08 -23.68 -4.80
CA SER A 25 -3.83 -24.94 -4.96
C SER A 25 -4.78 -24.96 -6.18
N ALA A 26 -4.99 -23.83 -6.84
CA ALA A 26 -5.82 -23.74 -8.04
C ALA A 26 -5.11 -24.20 -9.33
N THR A 27 -3.85 -24.64 -9.22
CA THR A 27 -3.03 -25.14 -10.34
C THR A 27 -2.39 -26.47 -9.98
N ASN A 28 -2.06 -27.29 -11.01
CA ASN A 28 -1.33 -28.55 -10.86
C ASN A 28 0.20 -28.35 -10.71
N ARG A 29 0.66 -27.09 -10.66
CA ARG A 29 2.08 -26.69 -10.50
C ARG A 29 2.25 -25.66 -9.40
N PRO A 30 1.84 -25.93 -8.15
CA PRO A 30 1.89 -24.96 -7.07
C PRO A 30 3.33 -24.52 -6.71
N ASP A 31 4.33 -25.35 -7.03
CA ASP A 31 5.75 -25.01 -6.91
C ASP A 31 6.22 -23.89 -7.87
N LYS A 32 5.42 -23.61 -8.92
CA LYS A 32 5.66 -22.56 -9.93
C LYS A 32 4.76 -21.35 -9.76
N VAL A 33 4.14 -21.18 -8.60
CA VAL A 33 3.28 -20.02 -8.29
C VAL A 33 3.99 -19.11 -7.31
N LEU A 34 4.02 -17.80 -7.58
CA LEU A 34 4.51 -16.78 -6.65
C LEU A 34 3.81 -15.45 -6.89
N ASN A 35 4.08 -14.49 -6.02
CA ASN A 35 3.65 -13.10 -6.23
C ASN A 35 4.83 -12.24 -6.68
N THR A 36 4.59 -11.42 -7.72
CA THR A 36 5.47 -10.36 -8.22
C THR A 36 4.74 -9.04 -8.10
N HIS A 37 4.83 -8.40 -6.94
CA HIS A 37 4.13 -7.16 -6.67
C HIS A 37 4.88 -5.98 -7.27
N PHE A 38 4.44 -5.55 -8.45
CA PHE A 38 4.87 -4.31 -9.09
C PHE A 38 4.10 -3.15 -8.47
N ILE A 39 4.82 -2.19 -7.92
CA ILE A 39 4.21 -1.00 -7.33
C ILE A 39 3.85 0.03 -8.40
N GLN A 40 2.93 0.92 -8.06
CA GLN A 40 2.52 2.00 -8.96
C GLN A 40 3.72 2.91 -9.32
N ALA A 41 3.75 3.38 -10.58
CA ALA A 41 4.83 4.21 -11.11
C ALA A 41 6.22 3.53 -11.05
N ILE A 42 6.29 2.28 -11.50
CA ILE A 42 7.50 1.45 -11.50
C ILE A 42 8.73 2.14 -12.14
N TRP A 43 8.52 3.05 -13.11
CA TRP A 43 9.56 3.88 -13.72
C TRP A 43 10.18 4.93 -12.78
N LYS A 44 9.52 5.24 -11.64
CA LYS A 44 10.05 6.10 -10.58
C LYS A 44 10.57 5.31 -9.39
N HIS A 45 9.99 4.14 -9.16
CA HIS A 45 10.25 3.27 -8.03
C HIS A 45 10.64 1.87 -8.54
N PRO A 46 11.89 1.69 -9.02
CA PRO A 46 12.29 0.54 -9.82
C PRO A 46 12.53 -0.71 -8.97
N PHE A 47 11.53 -1.16 -8.22
CA PHE A 47 11.60 -2.40 -7.46
C PHE A 47 10.32 -3.23 -7.55
N VAL A 48 10.46 -4.53 -7.31
CA VAL A 48 9.35 -5.51 -7.29
C VAL A 48 9.49 -6.34 -6.02
N GLU A 49 8.42 -6.43 -5.24
CA GLU A 49 8.37 -7.33 -4.10
C GLU A 49 8.02 -8.74 -4.57
N LEU A 50 8.87 -9.71 -4.25
CA LEU A 50 8.69 -11.12 -4.57
C LEU A 50 8.27 -11.87 -3.31
N MET A 51 7.11 -12.52 -3.34
CA MET A 51 6.60 -13.29 -2.21
C MET A 51 6.26 -14.71 -2.65
N ARG A 52 6.83 -15.70 -1.93
CA ARG A 52 6.56 -17.12 -2.13
C ARG A 52 5.22 -17.52 -1.49
N GLY A 53 4.60 -18.55 -2.04
CA GLY A 53 3.60 -19.33 -1.33
C GLY A 53 4.24 -20.39 -0.42
N THR A 54 3.45 -21.35 0.00
CA THR A 54 3.91 -22.45 0.87
C THR A 54 4.73 -23.49 0.11
N THR A 55 4.45 -23.66 -1.18
CA THR A 55 5.03 -24.68 -2.05
C THR A 55 5.97 -24.14 -3.12
N THR A 56 6.04 -22.82 -3.31
CA THR A 56 6.91 -22.19 -4.32
C THR A 56 8.36 -22.68 -4.19
N SER A 57 8.92 -23.23 -5.26
CA SER A 57 10.29 -23.76 -5.28
C SER A 57 11.35 -22.65 -5.26
N ASP A 58 12.57 -22.99 -4.80
CA ASP A 58 13.70 -22.07 -4.84
C ASP A 58 14.10 -21.73 -6.28
N GLU A 59 13.99 -22.71 -7.21
CA GLU A 59 14.24 -22.52 -8.64
C GLU A 59 13.28 -21.50 -9.24
N THR A 60 11.98 -21.59 -8.92
CA THR A 60 10.96 -20.62 -9.37
C THR A 60 11.28 -19.22 -8.87
N LEU A 61 11.61 -19.09 -7.58
CA LEU A 61 11.96 -17.80 -7.00
C LEU A 61 13.20 -17.19 -7.67
N GLU A 62 14.27 -17.98 -7.85
CA GLU A 62 15.52 -17.46 -8.45
C GLU A 62 15.32 -17.10 -9.92
N THR A 63 14.58 -17.92 -10.69
CA THR A 63 14.24 -17.60 -12.08
C THR A 63 13.52 -16.26 -12.20
N VAL A 64 12.53 -16.00 -11.36
CA VAL A 64 11.80 -14.73 -11.37
C VAL A 64 12.66 -13.57 -10.87
N ARG A 65 13.52 -13.81 -9.90
CA ARG A 65 14.46 -12.82 -9.38
C ARG A 65 15.46 -12.36 -10.45
N GLU A 66 15.98 -13.32 -11.24
CA GLU A 66 16.84 -13.00 -12.38
C GLU A 66 16.08 -12.27 -13.50
N PHE A 67 14.85 -12.68 -13.78
CA PHE A 67 13.98 -11.97 -14.71
C PHE A 67 13.76 -10.51 -14.29
N VAL A 68 13.43 -10.26 -13.02
CA VAL A 68 13.24 -8.89 -12.50
C VAL A 68 14.51 -8.06 -12.67
N ARG A 69 15.69 -8.64 -12.41
CA ARG A 69 16.98 -7.96 -12.65
C ARG A 69 17.24 -7.69 -14.15
N SER A 70 16.89 -8.63 -15.02
CA SER A 70 17.14 -8.50 -16.46
C SER A 70 16.33 -7.36 -17.10
N ILE A 71 15.20 -6.98 -16.51
CA ILE A 71 14.39 -5.84 -16.95
C ILE A 71 14.74 -4.53 -16.22
N GLY A 72 15.87 -4.50 -15.49
CA GLY A 72 16.39 -3.30 -14.83
C GLY A 72 15.72 -2.94 -13.51
N LEU A 73 14.99 -3.88 -12.89
CA LEU A 73 14.32 -3.66 -11.62
C LEU A 73 15.03 -4.34 -10.45
N ILE A 74 14.79 -3.88 -9.24
CA ILE A 74 15.37 -4.41 -8.00
C ILE A 74 14.40 -5.41 -7.38
N PRO A 75 14.73 -6.71 -7.31
CA PRO A 75 13.89 -7.70 -6.63
C PRO A 75 14.05 -7.60 -5.11
N ILE A 76 12.96 -7.34 -4.41
CA ILE A 76 12.89 -7.31 -2.94
C ILE A 76 12.19 -8.58 -2.46
N LEU A 77 12.90 -9.41 -1.71
CA LEU A 77 12.34 -10.67 -1.21
C LEU A 77 11.54 -10.47 0.08
N VAL A 78 10.26 -10.83 0.05
CA VAL A 78 9.42 -11.00 1.21
C VAL A 78 9.64 -12.42 1.76
N ARG A 79 10.38 -12.54 2.86
CA ARG A 79 10.89 -13.83 3.38
C ARG A 79 9.82 -14.76 3.94
N ARG A 80 8.70 -14.19 4.40
CA ARG A 80 7.51 -14.93 4.87
C ARG A 80 6.29 -14.34 4.23
N GLU A 81 5.37 -15.20 3.85
CA GLU A 81 4.09 -14.77 3.32
C GLU A 81 3.32 -13.94 4.34
N VAL A 82 2.85 -12.78 3.91
CA VAL A 82 2.13 -11.82 4.75
C VAL A 82 1.22 -10.94 3.89
N THR A 83 0.07 -10.57 4.42
CA THR A 83 -0.82 -9.59 3.80
C THR A 83 -0.13 -8.22 3.75
N GLY A 84 -0.13 -7.55 2.58
CA GLY A 84 0.41 -6.20 2.40
C GLY A 84 1.92 -6.11 2.22
N PHE A 85 2.64 -7.22 2.07
CA PHE A 85 4.07 -7.24 1.75
C PHE A 85 4.93 -6.39 2.74
N ILE A 86 6.00 -5.77 2.27
CA ILE A 86 6.84 -4.88 3.09
C ILE A 86 6.32 -3.44 3.00
N LEU A 87 6.23 -2.90 1.78
CA LEU A 87 5.87 -1.49 1.58
C LEU A 87 4.50 -1.14 2.15
N ALA A 88 3.47 -1.91 1.80
CA ALA A 88 2.11 -1.61 2.24
C ALA A 88 1.96 -1.77 3.76
N ARG A 89 2.69 -2.69 4.41
CA ARG A 89 2.69 -2.83 5.87
C ARG A 89 3.35 -1.66 6.58
N VAL A 90 4.53 -1.22 6.11
CA VAL A 90 5.19 -0.03 6.67
C VAL A 90 4.31 1.20 6.47
N TRP A 91 3.76 1.37 5.26
CA TRP A 91 2.85 2.46 4.96
C TRP A 91 1.57 2.40 5.83
N ARG A 92 1.02 1.20 6.05
CA ARG A 92 -0.13 1.02 6.94
C ARG A 92 0.16 1.50 8.35
N ALA A 93 1.31 1.16 8.93
CA ALA A 93 1.69 1.61 10.27
C ALA A 93 1.74 3.15 10.36
N VAL A 94 2.29 3.81 9.34
CA VAL A 94 2.32 5.28 9.26
C VAL A 94 0.91 5.85 9.16
N LYS A 95 0.05 5.32 8.28
CA LYS A 95 -1.34 5.77 8.13
C LYS A 95 -2.13 5.61 9.42
N LYS A 96 -2.05 4.41 10.03
CA LYS A 96 -2.80 4.08 11.24
C LYS A 96 -2.47 5.08 12.35
N GLU A 97 -1.19 5.34 12.58
CA GLU A 97 -0.76 6.29 13.60
C GLU A 97 -1.14 7.73 13.24
N ALA A 98 -0.96 8.15 11.98
CA ALA A 98 -1.36 9.47 11.53
C ALA A 98 -2.87 9.73 11.76
N LEU A 99 -3.71 8.77 11.39
CA LEU A 99 -5.15 8.85 11.61
C LEU A 99 -5.50 8.88 13.11
N HIS A 100 -4.81 8.08 13.92
CA HIS A 100 -5.02 8.05 15.38
C HIS A 100 -4.68 9.39 16.03
N LEU A 101 -3.58 10.04 15.67
CA LEU A 101 -3.20 11.36 16.17
C LEU A 101 -4.29 12.41 15.91
N VAL A 102 -4.90 12.36 14.73
CA VAL A 102 -5.98 13.30 14.38
C VAL A 102 -7.30 12.92 15.05
N ASP A 103 -7.66 11.64 15.08
CA ASP A 103 -8.90 11.15 15.69
C ASP A 103 -8.95 11.43 17.20
N SER A 104 -7.81 11.35 17.88
CA SER A 104 -7.64 11.66 19.30
C SER A 104 -7.46 13.16 19.60
N GLY A 105 -7.42 14.02 18.58
CA GLY A 105 -7.27 15.45 18.73
C GLY A 105 -5.88 15.93 19.14
N VAL A 106 -4.86 15.09 18.98
CA VAL A 106 -3.44 15.43 19.29
C VAL A 106 -2.87 16.39 18.24
N ALA A 107 -3.25 16.23 16.96
CA ALA A 107 -2.75 17.07 15.87
C ALA A 107 -3.81 17.28 14.79
N THR A 108 -3.59 18.28 13.93
CA THR A 108 -4.35 18.46 12.69
C THR A 108 -3.73 17.63 11.55
N PRO A 109 -4.49 17.29 10.49
CA PRO A 109 -3.92 16.65 9.30
C PRO A 109 -2.73 17.43 8.70
N GLU A 110 -2.87 18.77 8.68
CA GLU A 110 -1.84 19.67 8.17
C GLU A 110 -0.56 19.62 9.01
N ASP A 111 -0.66 19.51 10.33
CA ASP A 111 0.51 19.48 11.21
C ASP A 111 1.22 18.11 11.16
N VAL A 112 0.48 17.01 11.04
CA VAL A 112 1.07 15.69 10.80
C VAL A 112 1.84 15.68 9.48
N ASP A 113 1.21 16.16 8.40
CA ASP A 113 1.84 16.21 7.08
C ASP A 113 3.05 17.12 7.07
N ARG A 114 2.96 18.31 7.65
CA ARG A 114 4.07 19.26 7.76
C ARG A 114 5.25 18.66 8.53
N THR A 115 4.98 18.04 9.68
CA THR A 115 6.02 17.39 10.49
C THR A 115 6.69 16.27 9.71
N TRP A 116 5.91 15.40 9.05
CA TRP A 116 6.43 14.33 8.22
C TRP A 116 7.29 14.84 7.05
N MET A 117 6.77 15.81 6.30
CA MET A 117 7.44 16.36 5.14
C MET A 117 8.78 17.02 5.50
N ILE A 118 8.84 17.75 6.62
CA ILE A 118 10.08 18.38 7.10
C ILE A 118 11.06 17.33 7.63
N ALA A 119 10.62 16.45 8.52
CA ALA A 119 11.50 15.51 9.20
C ALA A 119 12.04 14.40 8.29
N MET A 120 11.26 13.95 7.32
CA MET A 120 11.65 12.89 6.38
C MET A 120 12.12 13.42 5.02
N GLU A 121 12.20 14.74 4.84
CA GLU A 121 12.49 15.38 3.55
C GLU A 121 11.58 14.85 2.42
N ALA A 122 10.34 14.49 2.79
CA ALA A 122 9.38 13.88 1.90
C ALA A 122 8.57 14.94 1.14
N PRO A 123 8.30 14.75 -0.17
CA PRO A 123 7.52 15.71 -0.95
C PRO A 123 6.03 15.75 -0.57
N LEU A 124 5.54 14.74 0.13
CA LEU A 124 4.12 14.58 0.49
C LEU A 124 4.00 13.98 1.89
N GLY A 125 3.00 14.42 2.61
CA GLY A 125 2.66 13.88 3.92
C GLY A 125 1.64 12.72 3.85
N PRO A 126 1.40 12.02 4.97
CA PRO A 126 0.48 10.90 5.04
C PRO A 126 -0.95 11.21 4.58
N PHE A 127 -1.51 12.35 4.97
CA PHE A 127 -2.87 12.73 4.60
C PHE A 127 -3.01 13.13 3.13
N VAL A 128 -1.98 13.79 2.58
CA VAL A 128 -1.91 14.06 1.13
C VAL A 128 -1.92 12.74 0.35
N LEU A 129 -1.14 11.74 0.78
CA LEU A 129 -1.09 10.44 0.13
C LEU A 129 -2.43 9.70 0.25
N MET A 130 -3.10 9.75 1.40
CA MET A 130 -4.44 9.15 1.58
C MET A 130 -5.48 9.80 0.66
N ASP A 131 -5.50 11.13 0.55
CA ASP A 131 -6.39 11.85 -0.37
C ASP A 131 -6.16 11.50 -1.84
N ARG A 132 -4.90 11.27 -2.25
CA ARG A 132 -4.54 10.84 -3.60
C ARG A 132 -4.96 9.42 -3.93
N ILE A 133 -4.87 8.51 -2.96
CA ILE A 133 -5.31 7.11 -3.09
C ILE A 133 -6.85 7.05 -3.14
N GLY A 134 -7.49 7.83 -2.29
CA GLY A 134 -8.93 7.86 -2.06
C GLY A 134 -9.30 7.23 -0.72
N LEU A 135 -10.05 7.98 0.09
CA LEU A 135 -10.35 7.60 1.47
C LEU A 135 -11.23 6.36 1.58
N ASP A 136 -12.09 6.10 0.61
CA ASP A 136 -12.84 4.84 0.47
C ASP A 136 -11.92 3.63 0.28
N VAL A 137 -10.90 3.75 -0.58
CA VAL A 137 -9.89 2.70 -0.77
C VAL A 137 -9.06 2.50 0.51
N ILE A 138 -8.72 3.58 1.21
CA ILE A 138 -8.03 3.50 2.50
C ILE A 138 -8.87 2.72 3.51
N ARG A 139 -10.18 3.01 3.63
CA ARG A 139 -11.09 2.26 4.49
C ARG A 139 -11.12 0.78 4.13
N ASP A 140 -11.28 0.45 2.85
CA ASP A 140 -11.37 -0.94 2.40
C ASP A 140 -10.11 -1.73 2.71
N ILE A 141 -8.94 -1.09 2.62
CA ILE A 141 -7.66 -1.70 3.03
C ILE A 141 -7.63 -1.95 4.54
N GLU A 142 -8.03 -0.99 5.38
CA GLU A 142 -8.06 -1.19 6.84
C GLU A 142 -9.07 -2.27 7.22
N MET A 143 -10.22 -2.38 6.54
CA MET A 143 -11.19 -3.45 6.77
C MET A 143 -10.62 -4.84 6.53
N VAL A 144 -9.79 -5.04 5.49
CA VAL A 144 -9.10 -6.33 5.26
C VAL A 144 -8.24 -6.73 6.48
N TYR A 145 -7.52 -5.78 7.07
CA TYR A 145 -6.70 -6.06 8.25
C TYR A 145 -7.55 -6.30 9.51
N TYR A 146 -8.62 -5.54 9.69
CA TYR A 146 -9.56 -5.73 10.79
C TYR A 146 -10.22 -7.11 10.73
N GLU A 147 -10.68 -7.52 9.55
CA GLU A 147 -11.26 -8.86 9.34
C GLU A 147 -10.24 -10.00 9.57
N GLU A 148 -8.97 -9.78 9.25
CA GLU A 148 -7.92 -10.79 9.50
C GLU A 148 -7.51 -10.88 10.98
N SER A 149 -7.43 -9.75 11.70
CA SER A 149 -6.97 -9.71 13.09
C SER A 149 -8.07 -9.90 14.11
N GLY A 150 -9.28 -9.41 13.84
CA GLY A 150 -10.36 -9.28 14.80
C GLY A 150 -10.07 -8.28 15.92
N ASP A 151 -9.04 -7.45 15.79
CA ASP A 151 -8.62 -6.46 16.77
C ASP A 151 -9.28 -5.11 16.46
N GLU A 152 -10.08 -4.59 17.40
CA GLU A 152 -10.75 -3.28 17.27
C GLU A 152 -9.77 -2.13 16.99
N SER A 153 -8.51 -2.25 17.41
CA SER A 153 -7.49 -1.26 17.09
C SER A 153 -7.13 -1.20 15.60
N ASP A 154 -7.51 -2.22 14.83
CA ASP A 154 -7.32 -2.28 13.38
C ASP A 154 -8.54 -1.75 12.60
N ALA A 155 -9.65 -1.46 13.28
CA ALA A 155 -10.83 -0.88 12.65
C ALA A 155 -10.53 0.52 12.08
N PRO A 156 -11.17 0.91 10.96
CA PRO A 156 -11.05 2.26 10.43
C PRO A 156 -11.49 3.30 11.45
N PRO A 157 -10.66 4.32 11.79
CA PRO A 157 -10.99 5.29 12.81
C PRO A 157 -12.10 6.25 12.36
N LYS A 158 -12.78 6.86 13.35
CA LYS A 158 -13.94 7.72 13.13
C LYS A 158 -13.65 8.89 12.18
N VAL A 159 -12.49 9.53 12.30
CA VAL A 159 -12.10 10.64 11.43
C VAL A 159 -12.10 10.27 9.96
N LEU A 160 -11.74 9.05 9.61
CA LEU A 160 -11.77 8.53 8.24
C LEU A 160 -13.21 8.26 7.79
N LEU A 161 -14.00 7.59 8.65
CA LEU A 161 -15.40 7.25 8.35
C LEU A 161 -16.26 8.49 8.17
N ASP A 162 -16.11 9.51 9.01
CA ASP A 162 -16.84 10.78 8.91
C ASP A 162 -16.56 11.51 7.58
N LYS A 163 -15.36 11.39 7.02
CA LYS A 163 -15.03 11.95 5.70
C LYS A 163 -15.77 11.21 4.60
N ILE A 164 -15.77 9.88 4.66
CA ILE A 164 -16.42 9.03 3.66
C ILE A 164 -17.92 9.23 3.66
N GLU A 165 -18.55 9.28 4.84
CA GLU A 165 -19.99 9.55 4.99
C GLU A 165 -20.41 10.87 4.35
N LYS A 166 -19.54 11.88 4.42
CA LYS A 166 -19.75 13.20 3.77
C LYS A 166 -19.41 13.20 2.28
N GLY A 167 -19.08 12.06 1.67
CA GLY A 167 -18.65 11.98 0.27
C GLY A 167 -17.31 12.65 -0.03
N GLN A 168 -16.52 12.95 1.00
CA GLN A 168 -15.20 13.59 0.89
C GLN A 168 -14.12 12.53 0.73
N LEU A 169 -13.94 12.03 -0.51
CA LEU A 169 -13.09 10.89 -0.80
C LEU A 169 -11.67 11.26 -1.28
N GLY A 170 -11.26 12.51 -1.11
CA GLY A 170 -9.96 13.01 -1.56
C GLY A 170 -10.01 13.71 -2.91
N VAL A 171 -8.90 13.64 -3.64
CA VAL A 171 -8.72 14.33 -4.95
C VAL A 171 -9.87 14.06 -5.92
N LYS A 172 -10.33 12.81 -6.02
CA LYS A 172 -11.36 12.38 -6.97
C LYS A 172 -12.73 13.04 -6.76
N THR A 173 -12.99 13.55 -5.56
CA THR A 173 -14.25 14.26 -5.24
C THR A 173 -14.02 15.75 -4.94
N GLY A 174 -12.81 16.27 -5.16
CA GLY A 174 -12.45 17.66 -4.89
C GLY A 174 -12.28 17.98 -3.40
N LYS A 175 -12.52 17.02 -2.50
CA LYS A 175 -12.37 17.21 -1.06
C LYS A 175 -12.08 15.90 -0.35
N GLY A 176 -11.19 15.96 0.63
CA GLY A 176 -10.81 14.89 1.54
C GLY A 176 -10.38 15.50 2.87
N PHE A 177 -9.16 15.20 3.31
CA PHE A 177 -8.50 15.95 4.37
C PHE A 177 -8.15 17.36 3.90
N TYR A 178 -7.82 17.51 2.62
CA TYR A 178 -7.61 18.79 1.94
C TYR A 178 -8.76 19.12 0.98
N THR A 179 -8.76 20.37 0.49
CA THR A 179 -9.70 20.84 -0.55
C THR A 179 -8.93 21.03 -1.85
N TYR A 180 -9.49 20.59 -2.98
CA TYR A 180 -8.92 20.60 -4.32
C TYR A 180 -9.81 21.41 -5.27
N PRO A 181 -9.24 22.06 -6.30
CA PRO A 181 -7.81 22.24 -6.56
C PRO A 181 -7.17 23.24 -5.57
N ASN A 182 -5.86 23.38 -5.62
CA ASN A 182 -5.06 24.29 -4.78
C ASN A 182 -5.08 23.94 -3.27
N PRO A 183 -4.68 22.71 -2.91
CA PRO A 183 -4.65 22.30 -1.51
C PRO A 183 -3.57 23.07 -0.73
N ALA A 184 -3.79 23.24 0.59
CA ALA A 184 -2.91 24.04 1.45
C ALA A 184 -1.44 23.61 1.40
N TYR A 185 -1.16 22.30 1.22
CA TYR A 185 0.21 21.78 1.17
C TYR A 185 1.03 22.22 -0.07
N GLU A 186 0.37 22.74 -1.12
CA GLU A 186 1.04 23.29 -2.31
C GLU A 186 1.47 24.76 -2.09
N SER A 187 1.03 25.39 -1.02
CA SER A 187 1.47 26.74 -0.67
C SER A 187 2.97 26.76 -0.30
N PRO A 188 3.75 27.72 -0.83
CA PRO A 188 5.16 27.92 -0.42
C PRO A 188 5.34 28.20 1.08
N LYS A 189 4.27 28.59 1.77
CA LYS A 189 4.26 28.88 3.20
C LYS A 189 3.99 27.62 4.04
N PHE A 190 3.45 26.55 3.46
CA PHE A 190 3.00 25.37 4.20
C PHE A 190 4.07 24.78 5.13
N LEU A 191 5.32 24.71 4.67
CA LEU A 191 6.43 24.17 5.47
C LEU A 191 7.11 25.21 6.38
N ARG A 192 6.65 26.47 6.36
CA ARG A 192 7.29 27.58 7.09
C ARG A 192 6.44 28.17 8.18
N GLU A 193 5.12 27.99 8.10
CA GLU A 193 4.15 28.59 9.03
C GLU A 193 3.28 27.46 9.60
N ALA A 194 3.19 27.38 10.94
CA ALA A 194 2.26 26.48 11.60
C ALA A 194 0.82 26.87 11.28
N SER A 195 -0.10 25.91 11.38
CA SER A 195 -1.54 26.20 11.34
C SER A 195 -1.92 27.10 12.52
N PRO A 196 -2.81 28.07 12.31
CA PRO A 196 -3.23 28.99 13.37
C PRO A 196 -3.99 28.25 14.48
#